data_8e3ba321c9dd1b195c4ef6648734eae5
#
_entry.id   8e3ba321c9dd1b195c4ef6648734eae5
#
_cell.length_a   1.000
_cell.length_b   1.000
_cell.length_c   1.000
_cell.angle_alpha   90.00
_cell.angle_beta   90.00
_cell.angle_gamma   90.00
#
_symmetry.space_group_name_H-M   'P 1'
#
loop_
_entity.id
_entity.type
_entity.pdbx_description
1 polymer ?
#
loop_
_entity_poly.entity_id
_entity_poly.type
_entity_poly.pdbx_seq_one_letter_code
_entity_poly.pdbx_strand_id
1 'polypeptide(L)'
;MAFVFLLTFYAFARKASAGMPGKGQSFIEMIIEFVDEQVKDTYHGSSKTIAPLALTVFIWVFLMNFMDLLPVDMLPKAGEMMNIKYMRVVPSAALNITFGLSITVFLLILYYSIKIKGLGGFAKELAFQPFGKAMLPFNLLLKVIEEIAKPISLGLRLFGNLYAGELIFMIIAIFTAGQGVTYLFDIGVIPYALMQFILGLIWALFHLIIILLQAFIFMMLTIVYLSMAHEEH
;
A
#
# COMPACT_ATOMS: atom_id res chain seq x y z
N MET A 1 12.42 6.64 -7.01
CA MET A 1 11.99 5.24 -6.86
C MET A 1 11.00 4.84 -7.94
N ALA A 2 9.79 5.43 -8.03
CA ALA A 2 8.80 5.05 -9.04
C ALA A 2 9.33 5.07 -10.48
N PHE A 3 10.07 6.11 -10.87
CA PHE A 3 10.66 6.22 -12.20
C PHE A 3 11.70 5.13 -12.48
N VAL A 4 12.54 4.82 -11.51
CA VAL A 4 13.54 3.72 -11.62
C VAL A 4 12.82 2.38 -11.79
N PHE A 5 11.75 2.17 -11.03
CA PHE A 5 10.94 0.95 -11.12
C PHE A 5 10.28 0.82 -12.50
N LEU A 6 9.61 1.86 -12.97
CA LEU A 6 8.98 1.89 -14.30
C LEU A 6 10.00 1.63 -15.41
N LEU A 7 11.19 2.24 -15.34
CA LEU A 7 12.27 1.99 -16.30
C LEU A 7 12.75 0.54 -16.25
N THR A 8 12.87 -0.03 -15.05
CA THR A 8 13.29 -1.42 -14.87
C THR A 8 12.26 -2.37 -15.49
N PHE A 9 10.97 -2.21 -15.16
CA PHE A 9 9.89 -3.00 -15.74
C PHE A 9 9.84 -2.85 -17.28
N TYR A 10 9.97 -1.63 -17.79
CA TYR A 10 10.01 -1.38 -19.21
C TYR A 10 11.20 -2.06 -19.90
N ALA A 11 12.38 -2.01 -19.28
CA ALA A 11 13.58 -2.65 -19.81
C ALA A 11 13.43 -4.18 -19.89
N PHE A 12 12.82 -4.80 -18.86
CA PHE A 12 12.53 -6.23 -18.87
C PHE A 12 11.43 -6.58 -19.88
N ALA A 13 10.36 -5.81 -19.95
CA ALA A 13 9.28 -6.01 -20.90
C ALA A 13 9.75 -5.96 -22.36
N ARG A 14 10.68 -5.03 -22.68
CA ARG A 14 11.29 -4.96 -24.04
C ARG A 14 12.22 -6.12 -24.37
N LYS A 15 12.82 -6.75 -23.37
CA LYS A 15 13.74 -7.88 -23.54
C LYS A 15 13.07 -9.23 -23.29
N ALA A 16 11.76 -9.23 -23.02
CA ALA A 16 11.01 -10.46 -22.76
C ALA A 16 11.09 -11.39 -23.97
N SER A 17 11.54 -12.62 -23.75
CA SER A 17 11.65 -13.67 -24.76
C SER A 17 10.64 -14.78 -24.48
N ALA A 18 10.08 -15.37 -25.54
CA ALA A 18 9.18 -16.51 -25.42
C ALA A 18 9.92 -17.84 -25.09
N GLY A 19 11.27 -17.82 -24.99
CA GLY A 19 12.09 -18.96 -24.62
C GLY A 19 12.27 -19.09 -23.09
N MET A 20 13.36 -19.73 -22.64
CA MET A 20 13.69 -19.83 -21.21
C MET A 20 13.88 -18.43 -20.61
N PRO A 21 13.02 -17.98 -19.67
CA PRO A 21 13.14 -16.67 -19.09
C PRO A 21 14.38 -16.56 -18.20
N GLY A 22 15.08 -15.44 -18.28
CA GLY A 22 16.15 -15.12 -17.32
C GLY A 22 15.57 -14.88 -15.91
N LYS A 23 16.39 -15.03 -14.85
CA LYS A 23 15.96 -14.88 -13.45
C LYS A 23 15.15 -13.60 -13.16
N GLY A 24 15.53 -12.48 -13.77
CA GLY A 24 14.81 -11.20 -13.60
C GLY A 24 13.45 -11.19 -14.31
N GLN A 25 13.34 -11.75 -15.50
CA GLN A 25 12.08 -11.90 -16.23
C GLN A 25 11.14 -12.84 -15.47
N SER A 26 11.64 -13.98 -15.00
CA SER A 26 10.88 -14.95 -14.21
C SER A 26 10.29 -14.35 -12.93
N PHE A 27 11.05 -13.49 -12.26
CA PHE A 27 10.56 -12.78 -11.05
C PHE A 27 9.42 -11.81 -11.37
N ILE A 28 9.51 -11.07 -12.48
CA ILE A 28 8.45 -10.14 -12.90
C ILE A 28 7.20 -10.91 -13.35
N GLU A 29 7.38 -11.98 -14.12
CA GLU A 29 6.28 -12.85 -14.57
C GLU A 29 5.55 -13.46 -13.37
N MET A 30 6.26 -13.93 -12.37
CA MET A 30 5.68 -14.45 -11.12
C MET A 30 4.80 -13.41 -10.40
N ILE A 31 5.22 -12.14 -10.34
CA ILE A 31 4.41 -11.08 -9.73
C ILE A 31 3.16 -10.80 -10.57
N ILE A 32 3.30 -10.75 -11.89
CA ILE A 32 2.18 -10.51 -12.79
C ILE A 32 1.16 -11.66 -12.70
N GLU A 33 1.63 -12.90 -12.72
CA GLU A 33 0.81 -14.10 -12.61
C GLU A 33 0.07 -14.15 -11.27
N PHE A 34 0.78 -13.89 -10.16
CA PHE A 34 0.17 -13.78 -8.84
C PHE A 34 -0.98 -12.77 -8.79
N VAL A 35 -0.79 -11.57 -9.35
CA VAL A 35 -1.84 -10.54 -9.37
C VAL A 35 -2.99 -10.93 -10.30
N ASP A 36 -2.68 -11.52 -11.46
CA ASP A 36 -3.68 -11.95 -12.43
C ASP A 36 -4.57 -13.08 -11.89
N GLU A 37 -3.99 -14.03 -11.14
CA GLU A 37 -4.75 -15.06 -10.41
C GLU A 37 -5.70 -14.43 -9.39
N GLN A 38 -5.23 -13.49 -8.55
CA GLN A 38 -6.10 -12.83 -7.58
C GLN A 38 -7.25 -12.07 -8.25
N VAL A 39 -6.99 -11.44 -9.40
CA VAL A 39 -8.02 -10.76 -10.17
C VAL A 39 -9.02 -11.75 -10.74
N LYS A 40 -8.58 -12.87 -11.31
CA LYS A 40 -9.46 -13.90 -11.88
C LYS A 40 -10.34 -14.57 -10.82
N ASP A 41 -9.79 -14.81 -9.64
CA ASP A 41 -10.52 -15.45 -8.53
C ASP A 41 -11.59 -14.52 -7.94
N THR A 42 -11.37 -13.21 -7.98
CA THR A 42 -12.26 -12.24 -7.34
C THR A 42 -13.21 -11.56 -8.33
N TYR A 43 -12.79 -11.40 -9.59
CA TYR A 43 -13.53 -10.67 -10.61
C TYR A 43 -13.93 -11.56 -11.78
N HIS A 44 -15.22 -11.81 -11.95
CA HIS A 44 -15.79 -12.73 -12.95
C HIS A 44 -16.12 -12.08 -14.31
N GLY A 45 -15.72 -10.83 -14.55
CA GLY A 45 -15.98 -10.09 -15.78
C GLY A 45 -14.75 -9.99 -16.72
N SER A 46 -14.90 -9.27 -17.86
CA SER A 46 -13.81 -9.01 -18.80
C SER A 46 -12.84 -7.96 -18.21
N SER A 47 -11.70 -8.40 -17.71
CA SER A 47 -10.82 -7.56 -16.86
C SER A 47 -9.64 -6.90 -17.57
N LYS A 48 -9.79 -6.50 -18.84
CA LYS A 48 -8.65 -5.87 -19.57
C LYS A 48 -8.01 -4.68 -18.85
N THR A 49 -8.77 -3.98 -18.00
CA THR A 49 -8.32 -2.78 -17.28
C THR A 49 -8.04 -3.06 -15.80
N ILE A 50 -8.71 -4.04 -15.20
CA ILE A 50 -8.63 -4.30 -13.76
C ILE A 50 -7.30 -4.94 -13.37
N ALA A 51 -6.80 -5.92 -14.13
CA ALA A 51 -5.53 -6.57 -13.83
C ALA A 51 -4.32 -5.60 -13.89
N PRO A 52 -4.15 -4.75 -14.93
CA PRO A 52 -3.11 -3.72 -14.90
C PRO A 52 -3.27 -2.68 -13.79
N LEU A 53 -4.51 -2.31 -13.43
CA LEU A 53 -4.76 -1.39 -12.33
C LEU A 53 -4.37 -2.03 -10.98
N ALA A 54 -4.78 -3.27 -10.73
CA ALA A 54 -4.45 -4.03 -9.54
C ALA A 54 -2.93 -4.18 -9.39
N LEU A 55 -2.23 -4.55 -10.46
CA LEU A 55 -0.76 -4.63 -10.49
C LEU A 55 -0.13 -3.28 -10.17
N THR A 56 -0.62 -2.20 -10.77
CA THR A 56 -0.09 -0.85 -10.52
C THR A 56 -0.26 -0.46 -9.06
N VAL A 57 -1.44 -0.68 -8.48
CA VAL A 57 -1.73 -0.39 -7.06
C VAL A 57 -0.85 -1.22 -6.15
N PHE A 58 -0.74 -2.54 -6.39
CA PHE A 58 0.09 -3.44 -5.59
C PHE A 58 1.54 -2.98 -5.54
N ILE A 59 2.14 -2.78 -6.72
CA ILE A 59 3.54 -2.37 -6.83
C ILE A 59 3.76 -0.98 -6.24
N TRP A 60 2.86 -0.03 -6.49
CA TRP A 60 3.01 1.33 -6.00
C TRP A 60 2.97 1.39 -4.47
N VAL A 61 1.99 0.73 -3.86
CA VAL A 61 1.87 0.67 -2.40
C VAL A 61 3.05 -0.09 -1.79
N PHE A 62 3.47 -1.21 -2.42
CA PHE A 62 4.64 -1.95 -1.98
C PHE A 62 5.90 -1.08 -1.98
N LEU A 63 6.19 -0.36 -3.05
CA LEU A 63 7.36 0.51 -3.15
C LEU A 63 7.32 1.66 -2.15
N MET A 64 6.15 2.28 -1.96
CA MET A 64 6.00 3.36 -0.99
C MET A 64 6.30 2.87 0.44
N ASN A 65 5.81 1.69 0.80
CA ASN A 65 6.02 1.11 2.12
C ASN A 65 7.44 0.55 2.27
N PHE A 66 8.02 0.00 1.19
CA PHE A 66 9.39 -0.51 1.19
C PHE A 66 10.43 0.59 1.47
N MET A 67 10.12 1.85 1.13
CA MET A 67 10.98 2.97 1.47
C MET A 67 11.15 3.17 2.99
N ASP A 68 10.22 2.67 3.81
CA ASP A 68 10.29 2.74 5.27
C ASP A 68 11.38 1.84 5.88
N LEU A 69 11.85 0.85 5.14
CA LEU A 69 12.99 0.03 5.55
C LEU A 69 14.35 0.73 5.36
N LEU A 70 14.38 1.84 4.64
CA LEU A 70 15.59 2.63 4.51
C LEU A 70 15.84 3.42 5.79
N PRO A 71 17.11 3.51 6.27
CA PRO A 71 17.42 4.32 7.44
C PRO A 71 16.92 5.76 7.28
N VAL A 72 16.13 6.23 8.23
CA VAL A 72 15.43 7.54 8.19
C VAL A 72 16.40 8.70 7.95
N ASP A 73 17.63 8.59 8.43
CA ASP A 73 18.66 9.63 8.30
C ASP A 73 19.43 9.60 6.98
N MET A 74 19.37 8.51 6.21
CA MET A 74 20.22 8.33 5.04
C MET A 74 19.89 9.31 3.90
N LEU A 75 18.62 9.44 3.57
CA LEU A 75 18.18 10.33 2.49
C LEU A 75 18.23 11.83 2.89
N PRO A 76 17.81 12.24 4.11
CA PRO A 76 17.99 13.62 4.55
C PRO A 76 19.45 14.06 4.54
N LYS A 77 20.40 13.24 5.04
CA LYS A 77 21.83 13.54 4.99
C LYS A 77 22.36 13.66 3.56
N ALA A 78 21.92 12.80 2.66
CA ALA A 78 22.24 12.92 1.23
C ALA A 78 21.63 14.19 0.62
N GLY A 79 20.42 14.58 1.03
CA GLY A 79 19.75 15.81 0.63
C GLY A 79 20.47 17.07 1.12
N GLU A 80 20.97 17.08 2.35
CA GLU A 80 21.79 18.17 2.89
C GLU A 80 23.07 18.40 2.09
N MET A 81 23.73 17.32 1.64
CA MET A 81 24.89 17.39 0.73
C MET A 81 24.54 18.05 -0.61
N MET A 82 23.29 17.96 -1.04
CA MET A 82 22.77 18.57 -2.27
C MET A 82 22.08 19.94 -2.03
N ASN A 83 22.23 20.55 -0.85
CA ASN A 83 21.55 21.80 -0.44
C ASN A 83 20.02 21.72 -0.44
N ILE A 84 19.42 20.54 -0.31
CA ILE A 84 17.98 20.36 -0.17
C ILE A 84 17.64 20.42 1.33
N LYS A 85 17.05 21.52 1.79
CA LYS A 85 16.78 21.80 3.21
C LYS A 85 15.73 20.90 3.87
N TYR A 86 14.91 20.19 3.10
CA TYR A 86 13.83 19.36 3.63
C TYR A 86 13.54 18.17 2.72
N MET A 87 13.87 16.98 3.17
CA MET A 87 13.60 15.75 2.44
C MET A 87 12.95 14.71 3.38
N ARG A 88 11.70 14.36 3.13
CA ARG A 88 11.05 13.24 3.83
C ARG A 88 11.38 11.94 3.12
N VAL A 89 11.76 10.91 3.91
CA VAL A 89 12.16 9.60 3.38
C VAL A 89 10.94 8.80 2.93
N VAL A 90 9.88 8.82 3.75
CA VAL A 90 8.70 7.98 3.56
C VAL A 90 7.49 8.83 3.17
N PRO A 91 7.06 8.79 1.89
CA PRO A 91 5.89 9.55 1.45
C PRO A 91 4.60 9.13 2.16
N SER A 92 4.45 7.83 2.43
CA SER A 92 3.25 7.25 3.03
C SER A 92 3.14 7.47 4.55
N ALA A 93 4.18 7.97 5.22
CA ALA A 93 4.10 8.49 6.58
C ALA A 93 3.40 9.87 6.66
N ALA A 94 3.00 10.45 5.52
CA ALA A 94 2.23 11.68 5.46
C ALA A 94 0.75 11.36 5.17
N LEU A 95 -0.13 11.77 6.09
CA LEU A 95 -1.57 11.53 6.02
C LEU A 95 -2.21 12.02 4.70
N ASN A 96 -1.75 13.16 4.18
CA ASN A 96 -2.22 13.74 2.92
C ASN A 96 -1.94 12.85 1.71
N ILE A 97 -0.81 12.13 1.70
CA ILE A 97 -0.44 11.23 0.59
C ILE A 97 -1.26 9.94 0.63
N THR A 98 -1.40 9.35 1.82
CA THR A 98 -2.19 8.13 1.99
C THR A 98 -3.69 8.37 1.70
N PHE A 99 -4.23 9.51 2.15
CA PHE A 99 -5.58 9.89 1.77
C PHE A 99 -5.70 10.25 0.29
N GLY A 100 -4.72 10.92 -0.30
CA GLY A 100 -4.70 11.17 -1.74
C GLY A 100 -4.81 9.88 -2.56
N LEU A 101 -4.05 8.84 -2.18
CA LEU A 101 -4.11 7.53 -2.82
C LEU A 101 -5.46 6.85 -2.61
N SER A 102 -5.96 6.80 -1.38
CA SER A 102 -7.24 6.15 -1.06
C SER A 102 -8.43 6.84 -1.71
N ILE A 103 -8.45 8.17 -1.74
CA ILE A 103 -9.49 8.96 -2.43
C ILE A 103 -9.41 8.74 -3.94
N THR A 104 -8.21 8.65 -4.53
CA THR A 104 -8.06 8.37 -5.97
C THR A 104 -8.67 7.01 -6.32
N VAL A 105 -8.38 5.97 -5.53
CA VAL A 105 -8.98 4.65 -5.73
C VAL A 105 -10.50 4.70 -5.53
N PHE A 106 -10.97 5.42 -4.52
CA PHE A 106 -12.40 5.59 -4.27
C PHE A 106 -13.11 6.30 -5.45
N LEU A 107 -12.52 7.35 -6.00
CA LEU A 107 -13.07 8.03 -7.19
C LEU A 107 -13.11 7.11 -8.40
N LEU A 108 -12.12 6.25 -8.58
CA LEU A 108 -12.13 5.23 -9.63
C LEU A 108 -13.29 4.24 -9.43
N ILE A 109 -13.50 3.78 -8.19
CA ILE A 109 -14.61 2.87 -7.85
C ILE A 109 -15.96 3.55 -8.17
N LEU A 110 -16.16 4.79 -7.74
CA LEU A 110 -17.37 5.56 -8.06
C LEU A 110 -17.57 5.73 -9.56
N TYR A 111 -16.51 6.08 -10.29
CA TYR A 111 -16.55 6.21 -11.74
C TYR A 111 -17.03 4.92 -12.42
N TYR A 112 -16.43 3.77 -12.05
CA TYR A 112 -16.82 2.48 -12.62
C TYR A 112 -18.25 2.09 -12.20
N SER A 113 -18.64 2.31 -10.94
CA SER A 113 -20.01 2.06 -10.47
C SER A 113 -21.05 2.84 -11.29
N ILE A 114 -20.80 4.13 -11.50
CA ILE A 114 -21.71 4.99 -12.30
C ILE A 114 -21.68 4.59 -13.78
N LYS A 115 -20.52 4.25 -14.34
CA LYS A 115 -20.38 3.87 -15.74
C LYS A 115 -21.11 2.57 -16.08
N ILE A 116 -21.12 1.62 -15.16
CA ILE A 116 -21.68 0.28 -15.36
C ILE A 116 -23.16 0.23 -15.00
N LYS A 117 -23.53 0.69 -13.80
CA LYS A 117 -24.90 0.64 -13.28
C LYS A 117 -25.76 1.83 -13.78
N GLY A 118 -25.12 2.86 -14.34
CA GLY A 118 -25.75 4.14 -14.65
C GLY A 118 -26.09 4.95 -13.40
N LEU A 119 -26.33 6.24 -13.55
CA LEU A 119 -26.70 7.11 -12.42
C LEU A 119 -27.98 6.64 -11.70
N GLY A 120 -28.97 6.16 -12.45
CA GLY A 120 -30.24 5.67 -11.88
C GLY A 120 -30.07 4.36 -11.12
N GLY A 121 -29.27 3.42 -11.61
CA GLY A 121 -28.96 2.15 -10.95
C GLY A 121 -28.19 2.37 -9.65
N PHE A 122 -27.17 3.21 -9.69
CA PHE A 122 -26.37 3.58 -8.52
C PHE A 122 -27.22 4.27 -7.44
N ALA A 123 -28.06 5.24 -7.83
CA ALA A 123 -28.96 5.93 -6.90
C ALA A 123 -30.00 4.97 -6.29
N LYS A 124 -30.50 4.02 -7.08
CA LYS A 124 -31.44 2.98 -6.62
C LYS A 124 -30.78 2.03 -5.61
N GLU A 125 -29.54 1.63 -5.84
CA GLU A 125 -28.75 0.81 -4.93
C GLU A 125 -28.54 1.53 -3.59
N LEU A 126 -28.13 2.81 -3.62
CA LEU A 126 -27.96 3.62 -2.42
C LEU A 126 -29.26 3.77 -1.61
N ALA A 127 -30.40 3.88 -2.30
CA ALA A 127 -31.68 4.19 -1.66
C ALA A 127 -32.40 2.96 -1.10
N PHE A 128 -32.29 1.80 -1.78
CA PHE A 128 -33.12 0.63 -1.49
C PHE A 128 -32.39 -0.54 -0.83
N GLN A 129 -31.09 -0.54 -0.78
CA GLN A 129 -30.33 -1.58 -0.10
C GLN A 129 -29.86 -1.10 1.29
N PRO A 130 -29.82 -1.98 2.33
CA PRO A 130 -30.22 -3.39 2.32
C PRO A 130 -31.69 -3.66 2.64
N PHE A 131 -32.46 -2.74 3.26
CA PHE A 131 -33.78 -3.01 3.87
C PHE A 131 -34.99 -2.70 2.95
N GLY A 132 -34.78 -2.38 1.68
CA GLY A 132 -35.84 -2.10 0.73
C GLY A 132 -36.48 -0.72 0.88
N LYS A 133 -37.62 -0.50 0.18
CA LYS A 133 -38.26 0.82 0.05
C LYS A 133 -38.84 1.38 1.37
N ALA A 134 -39.18 0.53 2.34
CA ALA A 134 -39.80 0.94 3.59
C ALA A 134 -38.86 1.72 4.52
N MET A 135 -37.54 1.50 4.42
CA MET A 135 -36.54 2.12 5.30
C MET A 135 -35.55 3.02 4.53
N LEU A 136 -36.04 3.74 3.54
CA LEU A 136 -35.24 4.60 2.66
C LEU A 136 -34.29 5.55 3.39
N PRO A 137 -34.70 6.36 4.41
CA PRO A 137 -33.77 7.26 5.09
C PRO A 137 -32.65 6.50 5.85
N PHE A 138 -32.98 5.33 6.38
CA PHE A 138 -32.01 4.51 7.10
C PHE A 138 -31.02 3.83 6.16
N ASN A 139 -31.49 3.29 5.03
CA ASN A 139 -30.64 2.74 3.98
C ASN A 139 -29.64 3.77 3.45
N LEU A 140 -30.13 4.98 3.14
CA LEU A 140 -29.29 6.06 2.64
C LEU A 140 -28.23 6.45 3.66
N LEU A 141 -28.60 6.58 4.94
CA LEU A 141 -27.64 6.88 6.01
C LEU A 141 -26.54 5.82 6.12
N LEU A 142 -26.93 4.54 6.17
CA LEU A 142 -25.99 3.43 6.26
C LEU A 142 -25.06 3.39 5.04
N LYS A 143 -25.61 3.53 3.84
CA LYS A 143 -24.84 3.46 2.60
C LYS A 143 -23.87 4.63 2.45
N VAL A 144 -24.27 5.84 2.83
CA VAL A 144 -23.39 7.01 2.86
C VAL A 144 -22.25 6.80 3.86
N ILE A 145 -22.54 6.27 5.05
CA ILE A 145 -21.50 5.95 6.05
C ILE A 145 -20.55 4.89 5.49
N GLU A 146 -21.05 3.83 4.88
CA GLU A 146 -20.26 2.76 4.26
C GLU A 146 -19.33 3.33 3.19
N GLU A 147 -19.84 4.13 2.25
CA GLU A 147 -19.06 4.72 1.16
C GLU A 147 -17.97 5.68 1.67
N ILE A 148 -18.25 6.49 2.68
CA ILE A 148 -17.27 7.37 3.31
C ILE A 148 -16.24 6.59 4.12
N ALA A 149 -16.65 5.50 4.77
CA ALA A 149 -15.74 4.67 5.57
C ALA A 149 -14.67 3.95 4.72
N LYS A 150 -14.97 3.59 3.47
CA LYS A 150 -14.04 2.91 2.55
C LYS A 150 -12.72 3.69 2.39
N PRO A 151 -12.70 4.94 1.88
CA PRO A 151 -11.46 5.69 1.69
C PRO A 151 -10.79 6.05 3.01
N ILE A 152 -11.56 6.33 4.07
CA ILE A 152 -11.01 6.65 5.39
C ILE A 152 -10.27 5.43 5.95
N SER A 153 -10.90 4.26 5.97
CA SER A 153 -10.29 3.03 6.48
C SER A 153 -9.03 2.66 5.70
N LEU A 154 -9.07 2.80 4.36
CA LEU A 154 -7.95 2.48 3.49
C LEU A 154 -6.76 3.43 3.72
N GLY A 155 -7.02 4.74 3.80
CA GLY A 155 -6.00 5.76 4.06
C GLY A 155 -5.39 5.69 5.45
N LEU A 156 -6.24 5.53 6.49
CA LEU A 156 -5.78 5.39 7.87
C LEU A 156 -5.01 4.10 8.11
N ARG A 157 -5.36 3.00 7.45
CA ARG A 157 -4.63 1.74 7.56
C ARG A 157 -3.21 1.88 7.03
N LEU A 158 -3.06 2.51 5.87
CA LEU A 158 -1.75 2.73 5.26
C LEU A 158 -0.88 3.66 6.13
N PHE A 159 -1.44 4.79 6.55
CA PHE A 159 -0.76 5.74 7.44
C PHE A 159 -0.43 5.12 8.80
N GLY A 160 -1.40 4.46 9.44
CA GLY A 160 -1.25 3.94 10.80
C GLY A 160 -0.17 2.86 10.93
N ASN A 161 -0.09 1.96 9.96
CA ASN A 161 0.93 0.91 9.97
C ASN A 161 2.35 1.48 9.85
N LEU A 162 2.53 2.49 8.99
CA LEU A 162 3.85 3.12 8.80
C LEU A 162 4.24 4.00 9.97
N TYR A 163 3.31 4.81 10.46
CA TYR A 163 3.55 5.65 11.63
C TYR A 163 3.87 4.83 12.89
N ALA A 164 3.12 3.74 13.11
CA ALA A 164 3.40 2.81 14.21
C ALA A 164 4.77 2.13 14.03
N GLY A 165 5.12 1.75 12.79
CA GLY A 165 6.41 1.17 12.45
C GLY A 165 7.58 2.09 12.81
N GLU A 166 7.50 3.34 12.39
CA GLU A 166 8.50 4.37 12.67
C GLU A 166 8.66 4.62 14.18
N LEU A 167 7.54 4.71 14.92
CA LEU A 167 7.56 4.89 16.37
C LEU A 167 8.26 3.73 17.10
N ILE A 168 8.00 2.49 16.68
CA ILE A 168 8.61 1.32 17.33
C ILE A 168 10.11 1.27 17.04
N PHE A 169 10.56 1.56 15.82
CA PHE A 169 11.98 1.69 15.50
C PHE A 169 12.64 2.76 16.38
N MET A 170 11.97 3.91 16.58
CA MET A 170 12.46 4.99 17.43
C MET A 170 12.57 4.54 18.91
N ILE A 171 11.57 3.83 19.44
CA ILE A 171 11.59 3.30 20.81
C ILE A 171 12.74 2.30 20.99
N ILE A 172 12.95 1.40 20.02
CA ILE A 172 14.07 0.44 20.05
C ILE A 172 15.41 1.20 20.03
N ALA A 173 15.54 2.27 19.25
CA ALA A 173 16.75 3.07 19.16
C ALA A 173 17.11 3.78 20.48
N ILE A 174 16.14 4.06 21.36
CA ILE A 174 16.37 4.72 22.65
C ILE A 174 17.27 3.89 23.59
N PHE A 175 17.31 2.56 23.45
CA PHE A 175 18.14 1.70 24.30
C PHE A 175 19.64 2.05 24.26
N THR A 176 20.12 2.58 23.13
CA THR A 176 21.50 3.05 22.99
C THR A 176 21.59 4.55 22.67
N ALA A 177 20.46 5.27 22.66
CA ALA A 177 20.42 6.70 22.41
C ALA A 177 21.20 7.47 23.50
N GLY A 178 22.06 8.39 23.06
CA GLY A 178 22.91 9.16 23.96
C GLY A 178 24.23 8.48 24.33
N GLN A 179 24.41 7.24 23.99
CA GLN A 179 25.67 6.51 24.11
C GLN A 179 26.46 6.69 22.81
N GLY A 180 27.58 7.41 22.83
CA GLY A 180 28.44 7.58 21.65
C GLY A 180 29.02 6.22 21.18
N VAL A 181 29.57 6.18 19.97
CA VAL A 181 30.19 4.95 19.39
C VAL A 181 31.28 4.37 20.26
N THR A 182 31.94 5.18 21.09
CA THR A 182 32.95 4.78 22.08
C THR A 182 32.42 3.85 23.15
N TYR A 183 31.12 3.91 23.47
CA TYR A 183 30.51 3.04 24.47
C TYR A 183 30.19 1.63 23.96
N LEU A 184 30.24 1.38 22.64
CA LEU A 184 30.07 0.03 22.08
C LEU A 184 31.15 -0.96 22.56
N PHE A 185 32.30 -0.44 23.05
CA PHE A 185 33.41 -1.21 23.64
C PHE A 185 33.33 -1.30 25.14
N ASP A 186 32.36 -0.67 25.81
CA ASP A 186 32.14 -0.79 27.23
C ASP A 186 31.32 -2.06 27.55
N ILE A 187 31.86 -2.93 28.38
CA ILE A 187 31.24 -4.21 28.76
C ILE A 187 29.82 -3.98 29.33
N GLY A 188 29.60 -2.86 30.03
CA GLY A 188 28.30 -2.51 30.60
C GLY A 188 27.22 -2.20 29.56
N VAL A 189 27.59 -1.81 28.36
CA VAL A 189 26.66 -1.41 27.26
C VAL A 189 26.36 -2.57 26.31
N ILE A 190 27.22 -3.57 26.24
CA ILE A 190 27.08 -4.75 25.38
C ILE A 190 25.67 -5.40 25.49
N PRO A 191 25.11 -5.66 26.69
CA PRO A 191 23.77 -6.27 26.77
C PRO A 191 22.67 -5.40 26.18
N TYR A 192 22.74 -4.08 26.33
CA TYR A 192 21.75 -3.15 25.76
C TYR A 192 21.86 -3.09 24.23
N ALA A 193 23.07 -3.05 23.68
CA ALA A 193 23.33 -3.09 22.26
C ALA A 193 22.85 -4.42 21.63
N LEU A 194 23.09 -5.53 22.29
CA LEU A 194 22.62 -6.84 21.85
C LEU A 194 21.10 -6.93 21.87
N MET A 195 20.46 -6.43 22.95
CA MET A 195 19.00 -6.39 23.05
C MET A 195 18.39 -5.49 21.95
N GLN A 196 18.96 -4.32 21.72
CA GLN A 196 18.54 -3.43 20.61
C GLN A 196 18.65 -4.13 19.26
N PHE A 197 19.76 -4.82 19.00
CA PHE A 197 19.97 -5.54 17.73
C PHE A 197 18.93 -6.64 17.55
N ILE A 198 18.67 -7.46 18.58
CA ILE A 198 17.70 -8.55 18.52
C ILE A 198 16.28 -7.99 18.33
N LEU A 199 15.87 -7.00 19.13
CA LEU A 199 14.55 -6.38 19.00
C LEU A 199 14.38 -5.68 17.64
N GLY A 200 15.41 -4.98 17.18
CA GLY A 200 15.42 -4.32 15.87
C GLY A 200 15.31 -5.32 14.73
N LEU A 201 16.01 -6.46 14.80
CA LEU A 201 15.93 -7.51 13.80
C LEU A 201 14.54 -8.17 13.77
N ILE A 202 13.97 -8.52 14.91
CA ILE A 202 12.62 -9.10 15.03
C ILE A 202 11.61 -8.11 14.46
N TRP A 203 11.71 -6.83 14.84
CA TRP A 203 10.81 -5.81 14.35
C TRP A 203 10.95 -5.55 12.84
N ALA A 204 12.16 -5.51 12.31
CA ALA A 204 12.41 -5.34 10.89
C ALA A 204 11.82 -6.49 10.05
N LEU A 205 11.97 -7.74 10.51
CA LEU A 205 11.36 -8.91 9.86
C LEU A 205 9.82 -8.84 9.88
N PHE A 206 9.25 -8.46 11.04
CA PHE A 206 7.81 -8.28 11.17
C PHE A 206 7.30 -7.14 10.28
N HIS A 207 8.03 -6.02 10.24
CA HIS A 207 7.69 -4.87 9.41
C HIS A 207 7.73 -5.20 7.92
N LEU A 208 8.66 -6.03 7.47
CA LEU A 208 8.72 -6.52 6.09
C LEU A 208 7.44 -7.30 5.71
N ILE A 209 6.93 -8.12 6.62
CA ILE A 209 5.66 -8.84 6.42
C ILE A 209 4.50 -7.83 6.31
N ILE A 210 4.48 -6.81 7.17
CA ILE A 210 3.44 -5.76 7.14
C ILE A 210 3.46 -5.02 5.80
N ILE A 211 4.63 -4.65 5.28
CA ILE A 211 4.79 -3.95 4.00
C ILE A 211 4.14 -4.75 2.85
N LEU A 212 4.44 -6.03 2.78
CA LEU A 212 3.91 -6.92 1.75
C LEU A 212 2.39 -7.11 1.92
N LEU A 213 1.96 -7.41 3.16
CA LEU A 213 0.56 -7.61 3.50
C LEU A 213 -0.27 -6.35 3.18
N GLN A 214 0.26 -5.16 3.47
CA GLN A 214 -0.42 -3.90 3.23
C GLN A 214 -0.64 -3.64 1.74
N ALA A 215 0.37 -3.91 0.90
CA ALA A 215 0.26 -3.82 -0.55
C ALA A 215 -0.79 -4.80 -1.09
N PHE A 216 -0.77 -6.04 -0.59
CA PHE A 216 -1.74 -7.07 -0.95
C PHE A 216 -3.16 -6.69 -0.55
N ILE A 217 -3.40 -6.27 0.70
CA ILE A 217 -4.74 -5.88 1.18
C ILE A 217 -5.27 -4.69 0.38
N PHE A 218 -4.42 -3.69 0.08
CA PHE A 218 -4.85 -2.52 -0.66
C PHE A 218 -5.28 -2.90 -2.09
N MET A 219 -4.52 -3.76 -2.75
CA MET A 219 -4.85 -4.32 -4.04
C MET A 219 -6.16 -5.11 -4.00
N MET A 220 -6.28 -6.05 -3.05
CA MET A 220 -7.47 -6.91 -2.92
C MET A 220 -8.74 -6.09 -2.67
N LEU A 221 -8.70 -5.11 -1.78
CA LEU A 221 -9.84 -4.23 -1.55
C LEU A 221 -10.22 -3.43 -2.81
N THR A 222 -9.23 -3.00 -3.58
CA THR A 222 -9.49 -2.32 -4.86
C THR A 222 -10.20 -3.25 -5.85
N ILE A 223 -9.75 -4.50 -5.97
CA ILE A 223 -10.38 -5.51 -6.85
C ILE A 223 -11.80 -5.84 -6.38
N VAL A 224 -11.98 -6.10 -5.08
CA VAL A 224 -13.30 -6.42 -4.48
C VAL A 224 -14.30 -5.29 -4.70
N TYR A 225 -13.90 -4.05 -4.44
CA TYR A 225 -14.79 -2.91 -4.65
C TYR A 225 -15.14 -2.69 -6.12
N LEU A 226 -14.20 -2.94 -7.03
CA LEU A 226 -14.47 -2.91 -8.46
C LEU A 226 -15.36 -4.08 -8.90
N SER A 227 -15.21 -5.28 -8.31
CA SER A 227 -16.09 -6.42 -8.56
C SER A 227 -17.52 -6.11 -8.13
N MET A 228 -17.71 -5.61 -6.91
CA MET A 228 -19.03 -5.18 -6.41
C MET A 228 -19.68 -4.10 -7.29
N ALA A 229 -18.86 -3.22 -7.89
CA ALA A 229 -19.36 -2.22 -8.83
C ALA A 229 -19.87 -2.84 -10.15
N HIS A 230 -19.39 -4.04 -10.52
CA HIS A 230 -19.77 -4.74 -11.74
C HIS A 230 -20.90 -5.75 -11.54
N GLU A 231 -21.21 -6.13 -10.29
CA GLU A 231 -22.33 -7.02 -9.99
C GLU A 231 -23.66 -6.31 -10.27
N GLU A 232 -24.41 -6.84 -11.23
CA GLU A 232 -25.79 -6.42 -11.47
C GLU A 232 -26.70 -7.09 -10.43
N HIS A 233 -27.40 -6.30 -9.65
CA HIS A 233 -28.51 -6.74 -8.76
C HIS A 233 -29.88 -6.41 -9.35
#